data_8111c9619bf8e16d9537eab5a1d8764b
#
_entry.id   8111c9619bf8e16d9537eab5a1d8764b
#
_cell.length_a   1.000
_cell.length_b   1.000
_cell.length_c   1.000
_cell.angle_alpha   90.00
_cell.angle_beta   90.00
_cell.angle_gamma   90.00
#
_symmetry.space_group_name_H-M   'P 1'
#
loop_
_entity.id
_entity.type
_entity.pdbx_description
1 polymer ?
#
loop_
_entity_poly.entity_id
_entity_poly.type
_entity_poly.pdbx_seq_one_letter_code
_entity_poly.pdbx_strand_id
1 'polypeptide(L)'
;MVPRVVEAEVASGDKVIETTSSAFFAAVSRADPGFAAVEMEGAGAAAAVRRAKVLGEVASFLMIRAVSDLVESHPSGAAPGARVVRNPQRAAWRTFAADAAATFAAEVIRQHWLDAGP
;
A
#
# COMPACT_ATOMS: atom_id res chain seq x y z
N MET A 1 2.02 9.98 -18.84
CA MET A 1 2.73 8.92 -18.07
C MET A 1 1.82 7.72 -18.00
N VAL A 2 2.30 6.52 -18.28
CA VAL A 2 1.49 5.30 -18.18
C VAL A 2 1.87 4.59 -16.88
N PRO A 3 0.93 4.32 -15.97
CA PRO A 3 1.19 3.56 -14.75
C PRO A 3 1.70 2.15 -15.08
N ARG A 4 2.65 1.67 -14.31
CA ARG A 4 3.12 0.28 -14.36
C ARG A 4 2.51 -0.50 -13.22
N VAL A 5 1.86 -1.61 -13.53
CA VAL A 5 1.34 -2.55 -12.54
C VAL A 5 2.44 -3.53 -12.15
N VAL A 6 2.59 -3.77 -10.86
CA VAL A 6 3.49 -4.77 -10.30
C VAL A 6 2.76 -5.57 -9.23
N GLU A 7 3.00 -6.86 -9.16
CA GLU A 7 2.65 -7.69 -8.02
C GLU A 7 3.80 -7.62 -7.02
N ALA A 8 3.50 -7.33 -5.76
CA ALA A 8 4.53 -7.11 -4.76
C ALA A 8 4.04 -7.39 -3.34
N GLU A 9 4.97 -7.70 -2.46
CA GLU A 9 4.72 -7.77 -1.03
C GLU A 9 4.58 -6.35 -0.46
N VAL A 10 3.57 -6.18 0.41
CA VAL A 10 3.21 -4.89 0.98
C VAL A 10 3.15 -5.02 2.50
N ALA A 11 3.94 -4.21 3.17
CA ALA A 11 3.88 -4.12 4.63
C ALA A 11 2.65 -3.29 5.06
N SER A 12 1.79 -3.88 5.89
CA SER A 12 0.60 -3.23 6.40
C SER A 12 0.69 -3.00 7.90
N GLY A 13 0.39 -1.79 8.36
CA GLY A 13 0.41 -1.42 9.78
C GLY A 13 -0.34 -0.13 10.05
N ASP A 14 -0.56 0.18 11.32
CA ASP A 14 -1.34 1.33 11.79
C ASP A 14 -0.56 2.65 11.87
N LYS A 15 0.66 2.69 11.32
CA LYS A 15 1.55 3.85 11.42
C LYS A 15 1.95 4.37 10.05
N VAL A 16 1.89 5.68 9.90
CA VAL A 16 2.47 6.37 8.75
C VAL A 16 3.99 6.26 8.82
N ILE A 17 4.59 5.74 7.76
CA ILE A 17 6.05 5.67 7.61
C ILE A 17 6.46 6.75 6.62
N GLU A 18 7.06 7.80 7.12
CA GLU A 18 7.53 8.93 6.30
C GLU A 18 9.03 8.82 6.00
N THR A 19 9.78 8.09 6.85
CA THR A 19 11.22 7.99 6.70
C THR A 19 11.74 6.58 6.91
N THR A 20 12.83 6.25 6.21
CA THR A 20 13.55 4.98 6.38
C THR A 20 14.25 4.84 7.73
N SER A 21 14.43 5.95 8.47
CA SER A 21 15.03 5.96 9.81
C SER A 21 14.07 5.54 10.92
N SER A 22 12.78 5.31 10.62
CA SER A 22 11.83 4.86 11.64
C SER A 22 12.17 3.44 12.14
N ALA A 23 12.05 3.22 13.46
CA ALA A 23 12.29 1.92 14.05
C ALA A 23 11.35 0.84 13.46
N PHE A 24 10.13 1.23 13.09
CA PHE A 24 9.18 0.35 12.44
C PHE A 24 9.64 -0.05 11.04
N PHE A 25 10.08 0.91 10.21
CA PHE A 25 10.64 0.63 8.88
C PHE A 25 11.83 -0.33 8.97
N ALA A 26 12.74 -0.08 9.91
CA ALA A 26 13.89 -0.94 10.13
C ALA A 26 13.49 -2.36 10.60
N ALA A 27 12.43 -2.50 11.39
CA ALA A 27 11.92 -3.81 11.81
C ALA A 27 11.29 -4.57 10.64
N VAL A 28 10.46 -3.91 9.82
CA VAL A 28 9.84 -4.51 8.63
C VAL A 28 10.90 -4.92 7.63
N SER A 29 11.86 -4.04 7.31
CA SER A 29 12.94 -4.34 6.36
C SER A 29 13.84 -5.50 6.79
N ARG A 30 13.96 -5.75 8.09
CA ARG A 30 14.67 -6.95 8.60
C ARG A 30 13.85 -8.22 8.48
N ALA A 31 12.55 -8.12 8.70
CA ALA A 31 11.65 -9.27 8.62
C ALA A 31 11.43 -9.72 7.17
N ASP A 32 11.30 -8.76 6.28
CA ASP A 32 11.11 -8.97 4.85
C ASP A 32 11.84 -7.88 4.05
N PRO A 33 13.06 -8.18 3.56
CA PRO A 33 13.83 -7.22 2.76
C PRO A 33 13.22 -6.93 1.38
N GLY A 34 12.26 -7.75 0.93
CA GLY A 34 11.69 -7.70 -0.42
C GLY A 34 10.40 -6.87 -0.52
N PHE A 35 9.86 -6.35 0.56
CA PHE A 35 8.63 -5.58 0.47
C PHE A 35 8.82 -4.30 -0.38
N ALA A 36 7.83 -4.01 -1.22
CA ALA A 36 7.91 -2.91 -2.17
C ALA A 36 7.15 -1.66 -1.72
N ALA A 37 6.20 -1.79 -0.80
CA ALA A 37 5.36 -0.68 -0.34
C ALA A 37 4.92 -0.86 1.12
N VAL A 38 4.47 0.24 1.72
CA VAL A 38 3.85 0.28 3.04
C VAL A 38 2.47 0.92 2.94
N GLU A 39 1.53 0.42 3.73
CA GLU A 39 0.17 0.93 3.75
C GLU A 39 -0.47 0.69 5.13
N MET A 40 -1.71 1.14 5.37
CA MET A 40 -2.27 1.18 6.72
C MET A 40 -3.57 0.39 6.93
N GLU A 41 -4.21 -0.10 5.87
CA GLU A 41 -5.57 -0.67 5.97
C GLU A 41 -5.65 -2.16 5.58
N GLY A 42 -4.73 -2.65 4.76
CA GLY A 42 -4.79 -3.98 4.15
C GLY A 42 -4.79 -5.13 5.15
N ALA A 43 -4.04 -5.01 6.26
CA ALA A 43 -4.00 -6.03 7.30
C ALA A 43 -5.37 -6.28 7.93
N GLY A 44 -6.14 -5.21 8.19
CA GLY A 44 -7.49 -5.30 8.74
C GLY A 44 -8.45 -6.01 7.78
N ALA A 45 -8.43 -5.64 6.50
CA ALA A 45 -9.26 -6.26 5.47
C ALA A 45 -8.89 -7.75 5.26
N ALA A 46 -7.61 -8.07 5.19
CA ALA A 46 -7.14 -9.45 5.08
C ALA A 46 -7.55 -10.31 6.30
N ALA A 47 -7.47 -9.75 7.51
CA ALA A 47 -7.91 -10.42 8.73
C ALA A 47 -9.43 -10.70 8.72
N ALA A 48 -10.24 -9.76 8.23
CA ALA A 48 -11.69 -9.95 8.11
C ALA A 48 -12.03 -11.08 7.14
N VAL A 49 -11.40 -11.12 5.97
CA VAL A 49 -11.59 -12.19 4.99
C VAL A 49 -11.13 -13.55 5.55
N ARG A 50 -10.01 -13.59 6.25
CA ARG A 50 -9.54 -14.81 6.92
C ARG A 50 -10.55 -15.31 7.93
N ARG A 51 -11.16 -14.42 8.72
CA ARG A 51 -12.22 -14.77 9.67
C ARG A 51 -13.45 -15.32 8.97
N ALA A 52 -13.92 -14.68 7.89
CA ALA A 52 -15.03 -15.18 7.08
C ALA A 52 -14.80 -16.62 6.59
N LYS A 53 -13.61 -16.91 6.07
CA LYS A 53 -13.22 -18.28 5.65
C LYS A 53 -13.27 -19.30 6.80
N VAL A 54 -12.83 -18.92 8.01
CA VAL A 54 -12.93 -19.79 9.19
C VAL A 54 -14.38 -20.10 9.56
N LEU A 55 -15.31 -19.17 9.26
CA LEU A 55 -16.75 -19.34 9.47
C LEU A 55 -17.43 -20.07 8.31
N GLY A 56 -16.69 -20.55 7.31
CA GLY A 56 -17.21 -21.31 6.17
C GLY A 56 -17.71 -20.44 5.03
N GLU A 57 -17.48 -19.14 5.05
CA GLU A 57 -17.87 -18.23 3.96
C GLU A 57 -16.84 -18.29 2.81
N VAL A 58 -17.34 -18.15 1.58
CA VAL A 58 -16.50 -18.00 0.40
C VAL A 58 -16.12 -16.52 0.26
N ALA A 59 -14.87 -16.21 0.59
CA ALA A 59 -14.36 -14.85 0.50
C ALA A 59 -12.95 -14.83 -0.06
N SER A 60 -12.64 -13.82 -0.85
CA SER A 60 -11.30 -13.56 -1.38
C SER A 60 -10.91 -12.10 -1.15
N PHE A 61 -9.63 -11.83 -1.15
CA PHE A 61 -9.09 -10.50 -0.94
C PHE A 61 -8.03 -10.18 -1.99
N LEU A 62 -8.22 -9.08 -2.66
CA LEU A 62 -7.24 -8.48 -3.56
C LEU A 62 -7.05 -7.03 -3.16
N MET A 63 -5.83 -6.63 -2.90
CA MET A 63 -5.50 -5.24 -2.60
C MET A 63 -4.88 -4.59 -3.84
N ILE A 64 -5.50 -3.51 -4.30
CA ILE A 64 -5.01 -2.69 -5.40
C ILE A 64 -4.69 -1.31 -4.84
N ARG A 65 -3.46 -0.86 -5.03
CA ARG A 65 -2.99 0.45 -4.57
C ARG A 65 -2.10 1.10 -5.60
N ALA A 66 -2.06 2.42 -5.59
CA ALA A 66 -1.05 3.17 -6.32
C ALA A 66 -0.20 3.99 -5.35
N VAL A 67 1.08 4.10 -5.67
CA VAL A 67 2.05 4.84 -4.87
C VAL A 67 1.85 6.34 -5.10
N SER A 68 1.60 7.09 -4.03
CA SER A 68 1.46 8.54 -4.06
C SER A 68 2.75 9.28 -3.71
N ASP A 69 3.62 8.64 -2.96
CA ASP A 69 4.87 9.20 -2.46
C ASP A 69 5.88 8.10 -2.14
N LEU A 70 7.13 8.48 -2.04
CA LEU A 70 8.21 7.59 -1.65
C LEU A 70 8.56 7.82 -0.19
N VAL A 71 9.00 6.75 0.49
CA VAL A 71 9.59 6.86 1.82
C VAL A 71 10.93 7.57 1.70
N GLU A 72 11.09 8.69 2.40
CA GLU A 72 12.30 9.51 2.28
C GLU A 72 13.47 8.92 3.07
N SER A 73 14.64 8.89 2.43
CA SER A 73 15.90 8.65 3.13
C SER A 73 16.31 9.91 3.86
N HIS A 74 16.26 9.93 5.18
CA HIS A 74 16.82 11.04 5.93
C HIS A 74 18.35 10.99 5.85
N PRO A 75 19.02 12.11 5.50
CA PRO A 75 20.47 12.19 5.64
C PRO A 75 20.83 11.98 7.11
N SER A 76 21.82 11.13 7.35
CA SER A 76 22.38 10.87 8.67
C SER A 76 22.81 12.21 9.29
N GLY A 77 22.09 12.72 10.31
CA GLY A 77 22.41 13.99 10.97
C GLY A 77 21.24 14.96 11.16
N ALA A 78 20.02 14.60 10.76
CA ALA A 78 18.85 15.44 11.09
C ALA A 78 18.65 15.47 12.62
N ALA A 79 18.53 16.68 13.19
CA ALA A 79 18.33 16.87 14.62
C ALA A 79 17.07 16.14 15.10
N PRO A 80 17.08 15.52 16.30
CA PRO A 80 15.87 14.95 16.90
C PRO A 80 14.80 16.04 17.02
N GLY A 81 13.63 15.83 16.46
CA GLY A 81 12.52 16.80 16.48
C GLY A 81 12.45 17.74 15.28
N ALA A 82 13.27 17.57 14.25
CA ALA A 82 13.04 18.23 12.97
C ALA A 82 11.61 17.92 12.50
N ARG A 83 10.81 18.99 12.33
CA ARG A 83 9.43 18.89 11.90
C ARG A 83 9.41 18.24 10.53
N VAL A 84 8.83 17.04 10.43
CA VAL A 84 8.65 16.39 9.14
C VAL A 84 7.80 17.32 8.30
N VAL A 85 8.42 17.93 7.28
CA VAL A 85 7.69 18.72 6.29
C VAL A 85 6.83 17.72 5.54
N ARG A 86 5.50 17.95 5.51
CA ARG A 86 4.58 17.12 4.71
C ARG A 86 5.18 16.94 3.33
N ASN A 87 5.41 15.69 2.94
CA ASN A 87 5.99 15.37 1.65
C ASN A 87 5.15 16.02 0.54
N PRO A 88 5.68 17.01 -0.20
CA PRO A 88 4.91 17.71 -1.23
C PRO A 88 4.52 16.78 -2.38
N GLN A 89 5.25 15.69 -2.60
CA GLN A 89 4.92 14.68 -3.59
C GLN A 89 3.56 14.04 -3.29
N ARG A 90 3.28 13.72 -2.03
CA ARG A 90 2.01 13.13 -1.61
C ARG A 90 0.80 13.97 -2.03
N ALA A 91 0.88 15.29 -1.82
CA ALA A 91 -0.21 16.19 -2.21
C ALA A 91 -0.36 16.26 -3.73
N ALA A 92 0.75 16.30 -4.46
CA ALA A 92 0.77 16.43 -5.92
C ALA A 92 0.28 15.17 -6.64
N TRP A 93 0.63 13.97 -6.13
CA TRP A 93 0.35 12.71 -6.80
C TRP A 93 -0.89 11.97 -6.29
N ARG A 94 -1.48 12.42 -5.20
CA ARG A 94 -2.59 11.72 -4.52
C ARG A 94 -3.77 11.44 -5.45
N THR A 95 -4.24 12.44 -6.19
CA THR A 95 -5.39 12.29 -7.10
C THR A 95 -5.04 11.32 -8.23
N PHE A 96 -3.89 11.51 -8.88
CA PHE A 96 -3.44 10.63 -9.95
C PHE A 96 -3.29 9.17 -9.47
N ALA A 97 -2.72 8.96 -8.28
CA ALA A 97 -2.58 7.62 -7.70
C ALA A 97 -3.94 6.97 -7.43
N ALA A 98 -4.89 7.73 -6.87
CA ALA A 98 -6.24 7.24 -6.62
C ALA A 98 -6.96 6.86 -7.92
N ASP A 99 -6.90 7.72 -8.94
CA ASP A 99 -7.52 7.47 -10.25
C ASP A 99 -6.90 6.26 -10.95
N ALA A 100 -5.57 6.11 -10.88
CA ALA A 100 -4.87 4.96 -11.46
C ALA A 100 -5.28 3.64 -10.77
N ALA A 101 -5.34 3.62 -9.44
CA ALA A 101 -5.77 2.44 -8.69
C ALA A 101 -7.24 2.09 -8.97
N ALA A 102 -8.13 3.09 -8.99
CA ALA A 102 -9.55 2.89 -9.27
C ALA A 102 -9.79 2.38 -10.69
N THR A 103 -9.10 2.94 -11.69
CA THR A 103 -9.19 2.50 -13.08
C THR A 103 -8.74 1.05 -13.24
N PHE A 104 -7.62 0.69 -12.63
CA PHE A 104 -7.12 -0.68 -12.67
C PHE A 104 -8.08 -1.64 -11.95
N ALA A 105 -8.62 -1.27 -10.79
CA ALA A 105 -9.60 -2.07 -10.06
C ALA A 105 -10.88 -2.30 -10.87
N ALA A 106 -11.39 -1.25 -11.53
CA ALA A 106 -12.56 -1.36 -12.39
C ALA A 106 -12.31 -2.33 -13.57
N GLU A 107 -11.13 -2.30 -14.17
CA GLU A 107 -10.77 -3.21 -15.26
C GLU A 107 -10.64 -4.66 -14.78
N VAL A 108 -10.05 -4.89 -13.60
CA VAL A 108 -9.99 -6.23 -12.99
C VAL A 108 -11.40 -6.79 -12.75
N ILE A 109 -12.31 -5.96 -12.21
CA ILE A 109 -13.70 -6.36 -11.98
C ILE A 109 -14.39 -6.69 -13.32
N ARG A 110 -14.22 -5.84 -14.32
CA ARG A 110 -14.80 -6.04 -15.65
C ARG A 110 -14.35 -7.36 -16.26
N GLN A 111 -13.06 -7.64 -16.26
CA GLN A 111 -12.51 -8.87 -16.85
C GLN A 111 -12.92 -10.14 -16.10
N HIS A 112 -12.95 -10.10 -14.78
CA HIS A 112 -13.21 -11.31 -13.99
C HIS A 112 -14.69 -11.58 -13.70
N TRP A 113 -15.56 -10.57 -13.76
CA TRP A 113 -16.96 -10.75 -13.41
C TRP A 113 -17.94 -10.48 -14.55
N LEU A 114 -17.63 -9.55 -15.44
CA LEU A 114 -18.53 -9.25 -16.54
C LEU A 114 -18.30 -10.15 -17.76
N ASP A 115 -17.05 -10.58 -17.98
CA ASP A 115 -16.70 -11.48 -19.09
C ASP A 115 -16.85 -12.97 -18.71
N ALA A 116 -17.03 -13.29 -17.43
CA ALA A 116 -17.23 -14.66 -16.97
C ALA A 116 -18.63 -15.24 -17.23
N GLY A 117 -19.57 -14.46 -17.79
CA GLY A 117 -20.93 -14.87 -18.15
C GLY A 117 -21.68 -15.67 -17.07
N PRO A 118 -23.00 -15.79 -17.13
CA PRO A 118 -23.74 -16.70 -16.26
C PRO A 118 -23.41 -18.16 -16.55
#